data_0ac493dbbbb5c6ae5281be8f11b725c7
#
_entry.id   0ac493dbbbb5c6ae5281be8f11b725c7
#
_cell.length_a   1.000
_cell.length_b   1.000
_cell.length_c   1.000
_cell.angle_alpha   90.00
_cell.angle_beta   90.00
_cell.angle_gamma   90.00
#
_symmetry.space_group_name_H-M   'P 1'
#
loop_
_entity.id
_entity.type
_entity.pdbx_description
1 polymer ?
#
loop_
_entity_poly.entity_id
_entity_poly.type
_entity_poly.pdbx_seq_one_letter_code
_entity_poly.pdbx_strand_id
1 'polypeptide(L)'
;MMHLQRLLLTLGLILLATVAGAQERTQKPPLHAREWLAITGKPLAATAGAKIFDRGGNAVDAACAMIAATATMWDVLHWGGETQALIWHPTQRKVIAINALGVAPTGATPEFFNSKGLKYPPEFGPLAAVTPGTPGGILVMLADYGRLSLAEVLAPAIELADGYPIEAQTATLIERNKSKLKEWPDTARVMLPYLGR
;
A
#
# COMPACT_ATOMS: atom_id res chain seq x y z
N MET A 1 -12.22 5.55 60.32
CA MET A 1 -13.23 5.26 59.31
C MET A 1 -13.26 6.32 58.20
N MET A 2 -13.32 7.60 58.51
CA MET A 2 -13.44 8.70 57.54
C MET A 2 -12.27 8.82 56.55
N HIS A 3 -11.02 8.53 56.93
CA HIS A 3 -9.86 8.59 56.02
C HIS A 3 -9.84 7.43 55.01
N LEU A 4 -10.29 6.24 55.40
CA LEU A 4 -10.37 5.07 54.53
C LEU A 4 -11.47 5.26 53.44
N GLN A 5 -12.62 5.84 53.83
CA GLN A 5 -13.67 6.18 52.87
C GLN A 5 -13.24 7.23 51.82
N ARG A 6 -12.49 8.25 52.26
CA ARG A 6 -11.94 9.27 51.34
C ARG A 6 -10.90 8.68 50.41
N LEU A 7 -10.06 7.76 50.88
CA LEU A 7 -9.06 7.07 50.04
C LEU A 7 -9.73 6.17 49.00
N LEU A 8 -10.77 5.44 49.35
CA LEU A 8 -11.53 4.61 48.44
C LEU A 8 -12.29 5.43 47.38
N LEU A 9 -12.84 6.57 47.75
CA LEU A 9 -13.50 7.49 46.82
C LEU A 9 -12.52 8.14 45.85
N THR A 10 -11.34 8.54 46.28
CA THR A 10 -10.32 9.09 45.38
C THR A 10 -9.73 8.03 44.45
N LEU A 11 -9.51 6.80 44.93
CA LEU A 11 -9.06 5.70 44.10
C LEU A 11 -10.11 5.33 43.04
N GLY A 12 -11.41 5.32 43.41
CA GLY A 12 -12.52 5.10 42.48
C GLY A 12 -12.65 6.17 41.40
N LEU A 13 -12.45 7.45 41.74
CA LEU A 13 -12.45 8.56 40.78
C LEU A 13 -11.26 8.50 39.81
N ILE A 14 -10.08 8.12 40.29
CA ILE A 14 -8.90 7.94 39.44
C ILE A 14 -9.10 6.77 38.49
N LEU A 15 -9.67 5.66 38.94
CA LEU A 15 -9.98 4.50 38.08
C LEU A 15 -11.02 4.85 37.00
N LEU A 16 -12.05 5.63 37.34
CA LEU A 16 -13.06 6.10 36.37
C LEU A 16 -12.43 7.04 35.32
N ALA A 17 -11.52 7.91 35.71
CA ALA A 17 -10.84 8.84 34.78
C ALA A 17 -9.92 8.11 33.79
N THR A 18 -9.28 7.00 34.21
CA THR A 18 -8.42 6.21 33.29
C THR A 18 -9.23 5.39 32.28
N VAL A 19 -10.45 4.99 32.61
CA VAL A 19 -11.34 4.27 31.66
C VAL A 19 -11.97 5.22 30.64
N ALA A 20 -12.22 6.47 30.98
CA ALA A 20 -12.79 7.46 30.06
C ALA A 20 -11.80 7.90 28.96
N GLY A 21 -10.49 7.80 29.16
CA GLY A 21 -9.46 8.17 28.19
C GLY A 21 -9.12 7.07 27.16
N ALA A 22 -9.66 5.85 27.30
CA ALA A 22 -9.23 4.69 26.51
C ALA A 22 -10.03 4.49 25.21
N GLN A 23 -10.94 5.38 24.86
CA GLN A 23 -11.74 5.29 23.62
C GLN A 23 -11.45 6.45 22.67
N GLU A 24 -10.21 6.59 22.26
CA GLU A 24 -9.94 7.31 21.01
C GLU A 24 -10.45 6.46 19.83
N ARG A 25 -11.73 6.61 19.55
CA ARG A 25 -12.26 6.21 18.26
C ARG A 25 -11.57 7.07 17.22
N THR A 26 -10.84 6.46 16.29
CA THR A 26 -10.42 7.14 15.07
C THR A 26 -11.68 7.64 14.37
N GLN A 27 -12.02 8.90 14.61
CA GLN A 27 -13.21 9.53 14.04
C GLN A 27 -12.86 10.07 12.65
N LYS A 28 -12.64 9.15 11.71
CA LYS A 28 -12.73 9.54 10.30
C LYS A 28 -14.22 9.58 9.97
N PRO A 29 -14.76 10.74 9.63
CA PRO A 29 -16.16 10.82 9.22
C PRO A 29 -16.39 9.95 7.98
N PRO A 30 -17.56 9.29 7.86
CA PRO A 30 -17.89 8.58 6.64
C PRO A 30 -17.86 9.53 5.46
N LEU A 31 -17.21 9.13 4.37
CA LEU A 31 -17.19 9.91 3.14
C LEU A 31 -18.40 9.51 2.30
N HIS A 32 -19.14 10.52 1.83
CA HIS A 32 -20.26 10.37 0.92
C HIS A 32 -19.96 11.11 -0.38
N ALA A 33 -20.26 10.49 -1.50
CA ALA A 33 -20.13 11.12 -2.80
C ALA A 33 -21.34 10.82 -3.67
N ARG A 34 -21.65 11.72 -4.60
CA ARG A 34 -22.75 11.56 -5.54
C ARG A 34 -22.32 10.81 -6.80
N GLU A 35 -21.06 10.96 -7.21
CA GLU A 35 -20.58 10.49 -8.50
C GLU A 35 -19.47 9.46 -8.35
N TRP A 36 -18.42 9.76 -7.57
CA TRP A 36 -17.28 8.89 -7.40
C TRP A 36 -16.57 9.07 -6.05
N LEU A 37 -15.80 8.07 -5.65
CA LEU A 37 -14.87 8.11 -4.53
C LEU A 37 -13.55 7.51 -4.95
N ALA A 38 -12.44 8.14 -4.51
CA ALA A 38 -11.09 7.61 -4.61
C ALA A 38 -10.54 7.42 -3.18
N ILE A 39 -10.35 6.19 -2.76
CA ILE A 39 -9.94 5.85 -1.39
C ILE A 39 -8.75 4.91 -1.43
N THR A 40 -7.69 5.28 -0.72
CA THR A 40 -6.52 4.44 -0.46
C THR A 40 -5.85 4.87 0.84
N GLY A 41 -4.95 4.04 1.36
CA GLY A 41 -4.15 4.37 2.56
C GLY A 41 -3.15 5.52 2.38
N LYS A 42 -2.86 5.92 1.13
CA LYS A 42 -1.94 7.02 0.79
C LYS A 42 -2.70 8.21 0.22
N PRO A 43 -2.77 9.36 0.91
CA PRO A 43 -3.56 10.52 0.45
C PRO A 43 -3.19 11.01 -0.95
N LEU A 44 -1.88 11.05 -1.28
CA LEU A 44 -1.44 11.47 -2.62
C LEU A 44 -1.87 10.49 -3.71
N ALA A 45 -1.92 9.18 -3.41
CA ALA A 45 -2.44 8.21 -4.35
C ALA A 45 -3.96 8.35 -4.52
N ALA A 46 -4.72 8.67 -3.47
CA ALA A 46 -6.13 9.02 -3.62
C ALA A 46 -6.33 10.25 -4.51
N THR A 47 -5.45 11.26 -4.37
CA THR A 47 -5.44 12.44 -5.25
C THR A 47 -5.15 12.06 -6.71
N ALA A 48 -4.27 11.08 -6.96
CA ALA A 48 -4.04 10.57 -8.31
C ALA A 48 -5.34 10.00 -8.92
N GLY A 49 -6.10 9.20 -8.16
CA GLY A 49 -7.41 8.70 -8.59
C GLY A 49 -8.42 9.81 -8.87
N ALA A 50 -8.50 10.84 -8.01
CA ALA A 50 -9.35 12.00 -8.21
C ALA A 50 -9.02 12.76 -9.51
N LYS A 51 -7.72 13.01 -9.78
CA LYS A 51 -7.26 13.64 -11.04
C LYS A 51 -7.72 12.86 -12.27
N ILE A 52 -7.81 11.53 -12.18
CA ILE A 52 -8.27 10.68 -13.29
C ILE A 52 -9.79 10.84 -13.50
N PHE A 53 -10.58 10.88 -12.44
CA PHE A 53 -12.01 11.14 -12.57
C PHE A 53 -12.29 12.53 -13.19
N ASP A 54 -11.57 13.56 -12.78
CA ASP A 54 -11.68 14.91 -13.33
C ASP A 54 -11.34 14.99 -14.83
N ARG A 55 -10.52 14.05 -15.33
CA ARG A 55 -10.19 13.91 -16.76
C ARG A 55 -11.18 13.04 -17.54
N GLY A 56 -12.26 12.58 -16.91
CA GLY A 56 -13.29 11.74 -17.54
C GLY A 56 -12.96 10.23 -17.54
N GLY A 57 -11.95 9.82 -16.80
CA GLY A 57 -11.65 8.41 -16.56
C GLY A 57 -12.73 7.71 -15.74
N ASN A 58 -12.81 6.40 -15.86
CA ASN A 58 -13.73 5.59 -15.06
C ASN A 58 -13.06 5.06 -13.77
N ALA A 59 -13.80 4.27 -13.00
CA ALA A 59 -13.31 3.70 -11.75
C ALA A 59 -12.07 2.80 -11.94
N VAL A 60 -11.94 2.12 -13.07
CA VAL A 60 -10.79 1.27 -13.38
C VAL A 60 -9.56 2.12 -13.68
N ASP A 61 -9.70 3.18 -14.49
CA ASP A 61 -8.60 4.12 -14.75
C ASP A 61 -8.10 4.74 -13.43
N ALA A 62 -9.03 5.19 -12.58
CA ALA A 62 -8.71 5.79 -11.29
C ALA A 62 -8.02 4.78 -10.34
N ALA A 63 -8.49 3.53 -10.28
CA ALA A 63 -7.87 2.48 -9.49
C ALA A 63 -6.44 2.16 -9.97
N CYS A 64 -6.24 2.03 -11.28
CA CYS A 64 -4.92 1.81 -11.87
C CYS A 64 -3.95 2.95 -11.57
N ALA A 65 -4.41 4.21 -11.65
CA ALA A 65 -3.61 5.37 -11.28
C ALA A 65 -3.24 5.37 -9.80
N MET A 66 -4.18 5.01 -8.92
CA MET A 66 -3.92 4.89 -7.48
C MET A 66 -2.92 3.77 -7.16
N ILE A 67 -3.02 2.60 -7.82
CA ILE A 67 -2.07 1.49 -7.67
C ILE A 67 -0.67 1.95 -8.11
N ALA A 68 -0.55 2.55 -9.30
CA ALA A 68 0.72 3.05 -9.81
C ALA A 68 1.33 4.12 -8.90
N ALA A 69 0.52 5.09 -8.43
CA ALA A 69 0.96 6.12 -7.51
C ALA A 69 1.41 5.54 -6.15
N THR A 70 0.68 4.57 -5.59
CA THR A 70 1.07 3.90 -4.35
C THR A 70 2.40 3.17 -4.51
N ALA A 71 2.66 2.56 -5.67
CA ALA A 71 3.91 1.87 -5.94
C ALA A 71 5.15 2.79 -5.93
N THR A 72 4.98 4.11 -6.11
CA THR A 72 6.07 5.10 -5.99
C THR A 72 6.36 5.54 -4.56
N MET A 73 5.51 5.18 -3.60
CA MET A 73 5.49 5.78 -2.25
C MET A 73 6.08 4.88 -1.16
N TRP A 74 6.81 3.83 -1.52
CA TRP A 74 7.18 2.81 -0.53
C TRP A 74 5.99 2.39 0.32
N ASP A 75 5.21 1.49 -0.18
CA ASP A 75 4.18 0.78 0.58
C ASP A 75 4.44 -0.72 0.47
N VAL A 76 3.61 -1.51 1.15
CA VAL A 76 3.56 -2.97 0.94
C VAL A 76 3.24 -3.29 -0.52
N LEU A 77 2.37 -2.49 -1.13
CA LEU A 77 2.12 -2.54 -2.57
C LEU A 77 3.23 -1.81 -3.34
N HIS A 78 3.87 -2.50 -4.27
CA HIS A 78 4.88 -1.92 -5.14
C HIS A 78 4.84 -2.57 -6.53
N TRP A 79 5.56 -1.95 -7.48
CA TRP A 79 5.53 -2.36 -8.89
C TRP A 79 5.96 -3.81 -9.12
N GLY A 80 6.91 -4.30 -8.34
CA GLY A 80 7.38 -5.69 -8.36
C GLY A 80 6.47 -6.69 -7.66
N GLY A 81 5.34 -6.27 -7.12
CA GLY A 81 4.43 -7.08 -6.34
C GLY A 81 3.28 -7.66 -7.14
N GLU A 82 2.19 -7.87 -6.44
CA GLU A 82 0.96 -8.48 -6.95
C GLU A 82 -0.23 -7.53 -6.83
N THR A 83 -1.25 -7.76 -7.65
CA THR A 83 -2.49 -7.00 -7.61
C THR A 83 -3.68 -7.94 -7.77
N GLN A 84 -4.71 -7.70 -6.96
CA GLN A 84 -6.00 -8.35 -7.06
C GLN A 84 -7.07 -7.28 -7.12
N ALA A 85 -8.05 -7.44 -8.00
CA ALA A 85 -9.14 -6.49 -8.12
C ALA A 85 -10.49 -7.16 -8.33
N LEU A 86 -11.53 -6.50 -7.84
CA LEU A 86 -12.92 -6.81 -8.14
C LEU A 86 -13.55 -5.60 -8.84
N ILE A 87 -14.04 -5.81 -10.05
CA ILE A 87 -14.61 -4.78 -10.90
C ILE A 87 -16.10 -5.09 -11.09
N TRP A 88 -16.99 -4.18 -10.64
CA TRP A 88 -18.38 -4.25 -11.00
C TRP A 88 -18.58 -3.81 -12.46
N HIS A 89 -19.03 -4.72 -13.31
CA HIS A 89 -19.31 -4.45 -14.71
C HIS A 89 -20.81 -4.17 -14.90
N PRO A 90 -21.23 -2.91 -15.10
CA PRO A 90 -22.64 -2.53 -15.04
C PRO A 90 -23.48 -3.14 -16.19
N THR A 91 -22.93 -3.23 -17.39
CA THR A 91 -23.63 -3.82 -18.56
C THR A 91 -23.85 -5.31 -18.40
N GLN A 92 -22.85 -6.03 -17.93
CA GLN A 92 -22.93 -7.48 -17.70
C GLN A 92 -23.57 -7.81 -16.34
N ARG A 93 -23.79 -6.83 -15.46
CA ARG A 93 -24.34 -6.95 -14.11
C ARG A 93 -23.67 -8.05 -13.28
N LYS A 94 -22.35 -8.12 -13.37
CA LYS A 94 -21.53 -9.08 -12.63
C LYS A 94 -20.25 -8.46 -12.12
N VAL A 95 -19.65 -9.10 -11.13
CA VAL A 95 -18.31 -8.80 -10.66
C VAL A 95 -17.30 -9.56 -11.50
N ILE A 96 -16.31 -8.86 -12.01
CA ILE A 96 -15.14 -9.42 -12.67
C ILE A 96 -14.00 -9.46 -11.64
N ALA A 97 -13.38 -10.62 -11.48
CA ALA A 97 -12.21 -10.78 -10.65
C ALA A 97 -10.94 -10.74 -11.52
N ILE A 98 -10.00 -9.92 -11.15
CA ILE A 98 -8.65 -9.87 -11.74
C ILE A 98 -7.70 -10.52 -10.74
N ASN A 99 -6.97 -11.52 -11.19
CA ASN A 99 -5.88 -12.13 -10.44
C ASN A 99 -4.57 -11.82 -11.16
N ALA A 100 -3.87 -10.83 -10.69
CA ALA A 100 -2.53 -10.46 -11.13
C ALA A 100 -1.51 -10.77 -10.02
N LEU A 101 -1.60 -11.96 -9.45
CA LEU A 101 -0.57 -12.55 -8.61
C LEU A 101 0.65 -12.87 -9.48
N GLY A 102 1.83 -12.54 -8.99
CA GLY A 102 3.06 -13.02 -9.58
C GLY A 102 3.20 -14.55 -9.41
N VAL A 103 3.68 -15.21 -10.43
CA VAL A 103 4.03 -16.62 -10.34
C VAL A 103 5.46 -16.80 -9.83
N ALA A 104 5.76 -17.94 -9.23
CA ALA A 104 7.13 -18.29 -8.92
C ALA A 104 7.97 -18.34 -10.22
N PRO A 105 9.20 -17.82 -10.23
CA PRO A 105 10.11 -18.03 -11.35
C PRO A 105 10.32 -19.52 -11.63
N THR A 106 10.48 -19.91 -12.90
CA THR A 106 10.59 -21.32 -13.31
C THR A 106 11.70 -22.10 -12.61
N GLY A 107 12.77 -21.40 -12.18
CA GLY A 107 13.87 -22.01 -11.40
C GLY A 107 13.63 -22.07 -9.88
N ALA A 108 12.53 -21.50 -9.37
CA ALA A 108 12.25 -21.48 -7.93
C ALA A 108 11.54 -22.76 -7.49
N THR A 109 12.23 -23.91 -7.63
CA THR A 109 11.69 -25.22 -7.27
C THR A 109 12.02 -25.59 -5.82
N PRO A 110 11.29 -26.53 -5.21
CA PRO A 110 11.64 -27.05 -3.88
C PRO A 110 13.09 -27.58 -3.81
N GLU A 111 13.55 -28.26 -4.87
CA GLU A 111 14.90 -28.80 -4.96
C GLU A 111 15.95 -27.71 -4.97
N PHE A 112 15.69 -26.59 -5.68
CA PHE A 112 16.56 -25.42 -5.67
C PHE A 112 16.72 -24.84 -4.27
N PHE A 113 15.63 -24.61 -3.54
CA PHE A 113 15.71 -24.08 -2.17
C PHE A 113 16.35 -25.08 -1.20
N ASN A 114 15.99 -26.35 -1.29
CA ASN A 114 16.60 -27.42 -0.47
C ASN A 114 18.11 -27.53 -0.69
N SER A 115 18.61 -27.38 -1.93
CA SER A 115 20.04 -27.39 -2.24
C SER A 115 20.81 -26.24 -1.59
N LYS A 116 20.10 -25.16 -1.20
CA LYS A 116 20.63 -24.00 -0.45
C LYS A 116 20.41 -24.11 1.06
N GLY A 117 19.93 -25.24 1.56
CA GLY A 117 19.58 -25.42 2.97
C GLY A 117 18.33 -24.65 3.42
N LEU A 118 17.50 -24.21 2.48
CA LEU A 118 16.28 -23.46 2.74
C LEU A 118 15.06 -24.36 2.55
N LYS A 119 14.25 -24.53 3.59
CA LYS A 119 12.97 -25.27 3.52
C LYS A 119 11.90 -24.49 2.74
N TYR A 120 11.97 -23.19 2.76
CA TYR A 120 11.06 -22.24 2.10
C TYR A 120 11.85 -21.08 1.50
N PRO A 121 11.29 -20.32 0.54
CA PRO A 121 11.89 -19.07 0.11
C PRO A 121 12.16 -18.17 1.32
N PRO A 122 13.27 -17.43 1.35
CA PRO A 122 13.57 -16.52 2.45
C PRO A 122 12.57 -15.34 2.47
N GLU A 123 12.42 -14.72 3.64
CA GLU A 123 11.54 -13.56 3.80
C GLU A 123 12.02 -12.32 3.03
N PHE A 124 13.34 -12.22 2.79
CA PHE A 124 13.99 -11.05 2.21
C PHE A 124 15.05 -11.43 1.19
N GLY A 125 15.37 -10.46 0.34
CA GLY A 125 16.43 -10.58 -0.66
C GLY A 125 15.97 -11.18 -1.99
N PRO A 126 16.89 -11.34 -2.96
CA PRO A 126 16.54 -11.73 -4.33
C PRO A 126 15.82 -13.07 -4.45
N LEU A 127 16.07 -14.01 -3.53
CA LEU A 127 15.42 -15.31 -3.53
C LEU A 127 13.96 -15.30 -3.00
N ALA A 128 13.52 -14.18 -2.44
CA ALA A 128 12.12 -13.96 -2.04
C ALA A 128 11.26 -13.43 -3.20
N ALA A 129 11.88 -12.99 -4.29
CA ALA A 129 11.18 -12.33 -5.38
C ALA A 129 10.30 -13.29 -6.18
N VAL A 130 9.11 -12.83 -6.52
CA VAL A 130 8.21 -13.46 -7.48
C VAL A 130 8.25 -12.72 -8.81
N THR A 131 7.71 -13.30 -9.86
CA THR A 131 7.50 -12.58 -11.12
C THR A 131 6.48 -11.46 -10.90
N PRO A 132 6.79 -10.20 -11.25
CA PRO A 132 5.88 -9.07 -11.03
C PRO A 132 4.52 -9.26 -11.71
N GLY A 133 3.45 -9.28 -10.94
CA GLY A 133 2.08 -9.39 -11.45
C GLY A 133 1.38 -8.03 -11.65
N THR A 134 1.70 -7.05 -10.79
CA THR A 134 1.06 -5.72 -10.81
C THR A 134 1.10 -5.03 -12.18
N PRO A 135 2.22 -4.95 -12.92
CA PRO A 135 2.26 -4.32 -14.24
C PRO A 135 1.28 -4.97 -15.23
N GLY A 136 1.29 -6.31 -15.29
CA GLY A 136 0.36 -7.08 -16.14
C GLY A 136 -1.09 -6.84 -15.77
N GLY A 137 -1.39 -6.81 -14.46
CA GLY A 137 -2.74 -6.51 -13.95
C GLY A 137 -3.24 -5.13 -14.38
N ILE A 138 -2.42 -4.11 -14.23
CA ILE A 138 -2.76 -2.75 -14.67
C ILE A 138 -3.03 -2.73 -16.18
N LEU A 139 -2.16 -3.32 -16.98
CA LEU A 139 -2.31 -3.34 -18.44
C LEU A 139 -3.60 -4.04 -18.88
N VAL A 140 -3.92 -5.20 -18.30
CA VAL A 140 -5.16 -5.93 -18.59
C VAL A 140 -6.39 -5.14 -18.14
N MET A 141 -6.38 -4.59 -16.92
CA MET A 141 -7.50 -3.80 -16.42
C MET A 141 -7.78 -2.58 -17.30
N LEU A 142 -6.74 -1.87 -17.75
CA LEU A 142 -6.89 -0.70 -18.62
C LEU A 142 -7.35 -1.11 -20.02
N ALA A 143 -6.77 -2.16 -20.60
CA ALA A 143 -7.13 -2.61 -21.95
C ALA A 143 -8.58 -3.06 -22.06
N ASP A 144 -9.08 -3.78 -21.04
CA ASP A 144 -10.40 -4.41 -21.10
C ASP A 144 -11.51 -3.51 -20.51
N TYR A 145 -11.18 -2.63 -19.56
CA TYR A 145 -12.18 -1.91 -18.77
C TYR A 145 -11.88 -0.40 -18.63
N GLY A 146 -10.72 0.08 -19.04
CA GLY A 146 -10.34 1.49 -18.99
C GLY A 146 -11.00 2.32 -20.10
N ARG A 147 -10.87 3.63 -19.99
CA ARG A 147 -11.30 4.64 -20.98
C ARG A 147 -10.15 5.52 -21.46
N LEU A 148 -9.20 5.76 -20.55
CA LEU A 148 -8.06 6.62 -20.82
C LEU A 148 -6.86 5.80 -21.29
N SER A 149 -5.93 6.45 -21.96
CA SER A 149 -4.67 5.83 -22.36
C SER A 149 -3.78 5.50 -21.14
N LEU A 150 -2.90 4.53 -21.30
CA LEU A 150 -1.90 4.19 -20.28
C LEU A 150 -1.08 5.41 -19.85
N ALA A 151 -0.70 6.27 -20.79
CA ALA A 151 0.08 7.48 -20.51
C ALA A 151 -0.70 8.46 -19.61
N GLU A 152 -1.99 8.66 -19.88
CA GLU A 152 -2.84 9.54 -19.05
C GLU A 152 -3.03 8.98 -17.65
N VAL A 153 -3.25 7.67 -17.53
CA VAL A 153 -3.47 7.01 -16.24
C VAL A 153 -2.19 6.97 -15.39
N LEU A 154 -1.03 6.76 -16.00
CA LEU A 154 0.24 6.73 -15.27
C LEU A 154 0.83 8.11 -14.98
N ALA A 155 0.35 9.18 -15.66
CA ALA A 155 0.92 10.52 -15.49
C ALA A 155 1.03 10.99 -14.02
N PRO A 156 0.02 10.80 -13.13
CA PRO A 156 0.16 11.19 -11.72
C PRO A 156 1.22 10.37 -10.96
N ALA A 157 1.41 9.11 -11.31
CA ALA A 157 2.43 8.26 -10.70
C ALA A 157 3.84 8.66 -11.16
N ILE A 158 4.00 9.04 -12.43
CA ILE A 158 5.26 9.55 -12.99
C ILE A 158 5.62 10.86 -12.29
N GLU A 159 4.66 11.79 -12.13
CA GLU A 159 4.85 13.04 -11.39
C GLU A 159 5.39 12.77 -9.95
N LEU A 160 4.85 11.77 -9.26
CA LEU A 160 5.30 11.39 -7.93
C LEU A 160 6.67 10.70 -7.96
N ALA A 161 6.99 9.95 -9.00
CA ALA A 161 8.30 9.32 -9.17
C ALA A 161 9.42 10.33 -9.42
N ASP A 162 9.11 11.48 -10.00
CA ASP A 162 10.06 12.60 -10.15
C ASP A 162 10.43 13.25 -8.80
N GLY A 163 9.62 13.05 -7.79
CA GLY A 163 9.87 13.44 -6.41
C GLY A 163 8.65 13.98 -5.69
N TYR A 164 8.51 13.64 -4.43
CA TYR A 164 7.47 14.16 -3.54
C TYR A 164 7.99 14.19 -2.09
N PRO A 165 7.42 15.01 -1.20
CA PRO A 165 7.75 14.98 0.22
C PRO A 165 7.32 13.65 0.84
N ILE A 166 8.29 12.83 1.27
CA ILE A 166 8.02 11.53 1.89
C ILE A 166 7.36 11.72 3.26
N GLU A 167 6.41 10.88 3.60
CA GLU A 167 5.73 10.91 4.89
C GLU A 167 6.68 10.51 6.03
N ALA A 168 6.51 11.15 7.18
CA ALA A 168 7.33 10.90 8.37
C ALA A 168 7.29 9.40 8.79
N GLN A 169 6.16 8.73 8.63
CA GLN A 169 6.04 7.30 8.91
C GLN A 169 6.96 6.47 8.04
N THR A 170 7.01 6.75 6.74
CA THR A 170 7.85 6.04 5.77
C THR A 170 9.33 6.34 6.03
N ALA A 171 9.69 7.62 6.25
CA ALA A 171 11.05 8.01 6.62
C ALA A 171 11.53 7.29 7.90
N THR A 172 10.66 7.21 8.92
CA THR A 172 10.95 6.50 10.17
C THR A 172 11.14 4.99 9.93
N LEU A 173 10.33 4.38 9.04
CA LEU A 173 10.45 2.97 8.70
C LEU A 173 11.78 2.68 8.00
N ILE A 174 12.20 3.52 7.06
CA ILE A 174 13.49 3.41 6.39
C ILE A 174 14.63 3.50 7.41
N GLU A 175 14.59 4.49 8.31
CA GLU A 175 15.62 4.69 9.33
C GLU A 175 15.72 3.51 10.30
N ARG A 176 14.59 2.95 10.74
CA ARG A 176 14.56 1.76 11.62
C ARG A 176 15.12 0.52 10.95
N ASN A 177 14.98 0.38 9.65
CA ASN A 177 15.46 -0.78 8.88
C ASN A 177 16.81 -0.53 8.18
N LYS A 178 17.46 0.57 8.45
CA LYS A 178 18.68 1.04 7.79
C LYS A 178 19.81 0.00 7.78
N SER A 179 20.06 -0.69 8.90
CA SER A 179 21.08 -1.74 8.97
C SER A 179 20.76 -2.89 8.01
N LYS A 180 19.51 -3.33 7.96
CA LYS A 180 19.04 -4.40 7.08
C LYS A 180 19.07 -3.98 5.61
N LEU A 181 18.69 -2.75 5.29
CA LEU A 181 18.72 -2.22 3.93
C LEU A 181 20.14 -2.17 3.35
N LYS A 182 21.16 -2.01 4.21
CA LYS A 182 22.57 -2.02 3.82
C LYS A 182 23.10 -3.41 3.41
N GLU A 183 22.41 -4.48 3.75
CA GLU A 183 22.80 -5.86 3.36
C GLU A 183 22.69 -6.07 1.84
N TRP A 184 21.88 -5.26 1.15
CA TRP A 184 21.68 -5.32 -0.29
C TRP A 184 22.12 -4.02 -0.96
N PRO A 185 23.21 -4.02 -1.73
CA PRO A 185 23.79 -2.82 -2.31
C PRO A 185 22.82 -2.00 -3.15
N ASP A 186 21.98 -2.64 -3.97
CA ASP A 186 21.00 -1.94 -4.80
C ASP A 186 19.89 -1.29 -3.96
N THR A 187 19.41 -1.99 -2.93
CA THR A 187 18.44 -1.43 -1.98
C THR A 187 19.04 -0.24 -1.22
N ALA A 188 20.28 -0.38 -0.75
CA ALA A 188 20.98 0.71 -0.07
C ALA A 188 21.16 1.94 -0.97
N ARG A 189 21.50 1.73 -2.24
CA ARG A 189 21.67 2.81 -3.21
C ARG A 189 20.39 3.62 -3.43
N VAL A 190 19.24 2.94 -3.48
CA VAL A 190 17.93 3.58 -3.73
C VAL A 190 17.36 4.20 -2.46
N MET A 191 17.38 3.47 -1.34
CA MET A 191 16.67 3.82 -0.12
C MET A 191 17.50 4.63 0.87
N LEU A 192 18.81 4.62 0.74
CA LEU A 192 19.73 5.30 1.64
C LEU A 192 20.61 6.28 0.87
N PRO A 193 20.04 7.39 0.35
CA PRO A 193 20.85 8.42 -0.29
C PRO A 193 21.94 8.89 0.67
N TYR A 194 23.10 9.27 0.15
CA TYR A 194 24.28 9.66 0.94
C TYR A 194 24.80 8.54 1.85
N LEU A 195 24.63 7.25 1.46
CA LEU A 195 25.06 6.07 2.23
C LEU A 195 24.45 6.00 3.63
N GLY A 196 23.29 6.64 3.81
CA GLY A 196 22.58 6.67 5.08
C GLY A 196 23.33 7.42 6.19
N ARG A 197 24.02 8.49 5.84
CA ARG A 197 24.63 9.43 6.80
C ARG A 197 23.59 10.37 7.39
#